data_27707a27e92ee0b03b8951ffb36b3e9f
#
_entry.id   27707a27e92ee0b03b8951ffb36b3e9f
#
_cell.length_a   1.000
_cell.length_b   1.000
_cell.length_c   1.000
_cell.angle_alpha   90.00
_cell.angle_beta   90.00
_cell.angle_gamma   90.00
#
_symmetry.space_group_name_H-M   'P 1'
#
loop_
_entity.id
_entity.type
_entity.pdbx_description
1 polymer ?
#
loop_
_entity_poly.entity_id
_entity_poly.type
_entity_poly.pdbx_seq_one_letter_code
_entity_poly.pdbx_strand_id
1 'polypeptide(L)'
;MQGKIIKGISGFYYIHVAGSGIYECKAKGVFRNQNIKPLVGDNVEIAVLDEEHKKGNIEKVLPRENELIRPAVANIDLALIIFAAAKPQPNFNLLDRFLVMMEYQNVPVAICFNKTDLVTEEELHAFADIYAACGYRTLYVSAKEEKGVDALLELLKGKTAAVAGPSGVGKSSLVNRLQPNITMQTGEVSRKIERGRHTTRHSEIIPIGGDTYIMDTPGFSTLYIPGTEKEDLKGFYPEFRKWEPYCRFQGCNHISEPDCGVRQGLEEGSISLLRYENYKLLYEELKAVRKY
;
A
#
# COMPACT_ATOMS: atom_id res chain seq x y z
N MET A 1 -26.52 -8.79 -6.15
CA MET A 1 -25.80 -8.42 -4.91
C MET A 1 -24.52 -7.66 -5.27
N GLN A 2 -24.03 -6.79 -4.38
CA GLN A 2 -22.72 -6.13 -4.58
C GLN A 2 -21.66 -6.79 -3.69
N GLY A 3 -20.42 -6.86 -4.21
CA GLY A 3 -19.29 -7.41 -3.47
C GLY A 3 -17.96 -6.98 -4.08
N LYS A 4 -16.86 -7.39 -3.43
CA LYS A 4 -15.50 -7.08 -3.86
C LYS A 4 -14.79 -8.34 -4.34
N ILE A 5 -14.10 -8.28 -5.48
CA ILE A 5 -13.25 -9.38 -5.96
C ILE A 5 -12.04 -9.49 -5.05
N ILE A 6 -11.96 -10.58 -4.30
CA ILE A 6 -10.84 -10.83 -3.38
C ILE A 6 -9.77 -11.74 -3.98
N LYS A 7 -10.11 -12.50 -5.03
CA LYS A 7 -9.19 -13.44 -5.68
C LYS A 7 -9.65 -13.78 -7.10
N GLY A 8 -8.70 -14.01 -8.01
CA GLY A 8 -8.97 -14.48 -9.35
C GLY A 8 -8.05 -15.65 -9.73
N ILE A 9 -8.60 -16.81 -10.11
CA ILE A 9 -7.84 -18.01 -10.48
C ILE A 9 -8.50 -18.68 -11.67
N SER A 10 -7.74 -18.93 -12.74
CA SER A 10 -8.17 -19.75 -13.89
C SER A 10 -9.53 -19.37 -14.47
N GLY A 11 -9.85 -18.06 -14.50
CA GLY A 11 -11.11 -17.55 -15.04
C GLY A 11 -12.28 -17.55 -14.06
N PHE A 12 -12.07 -17.98 -12.83
CA PHE A 12 -13.01 -17.83 -11.72
C PHE A 12 -12.60 -16.66 -10.83
N TYR A 13 -13.59 -15.98 -10.28
CA TYR A 13 -13.45 -14.84 -9.37
C TYR A 13 -14.15 -15.17 -8.05
N TYR A 14 -13.46 -14.97 -6.96
CA TYR A 14 -14.02 -15.12 -5.62
C TYR A 14 -14.40 -13.73 -5.12
N ILE A 15 -15.69 -13.57 -4.82
CA ILE A 15 -16.27 -12.26 -4.48
C ILE A 15 -16.78 -12.32 -3.06
N HIS A 16 -16.23 -11.48 -2.21
CA HIS A 16 -16.73 -11.30 -0.85
C HIS A 16 -17.93 -10.36 -0.89
N VAL A 17 -19.06 -10.84 -0.38
CA VAL A 17 -20.30 -10.07 -0.16
C VAL A 17 -20.49 -9.93 1.34
N ALA A 18 -20.43 -8.70 1.85
CA ALA A 18 -20.55 -8.42 3.28
C ALA A 18 -21.85 -9.02 3.86
N GLY A 19 -21.74 -9.76 4.96
CA GLY A 19 -22.87 -10.43 5.60
C GLY A 19 -23.37 -11.71 4.90
N SER A 20 -22.90 -12.02 3.66
CA SER A 20 -23.35 -13.19 2.89
C SER A 20 -22.23 -14.18 2.59
N GLY A 21 -20.95 -13.79 2.73
CA GLY A 21 -19.80 -14.66 2.54
C GLY A 21 -19.15 -14.55 1.16
N ILE A 22 -18.48 -15.61 0.71
CA ILE A 22 -17.68 -15.61 -0.52
C ILE A 22 -18.38 -16.44 -1.59
N TYR A 23 -18.59 -15.81 -2.77
CA TYR A 23 -19.18 -16.44 -3.95
C TYR A 23 -18.13 -16.72 -5.01
N GLU A 24 -18.17 -17.94 -5.58
CA GLU A 24 -17.41 -18.28 -6.76
C GLU A 24 -18.18 -17.87 -8.00
N CYS A 25 -17.63 -16.95 -8.80
CA CYS A 25 -18.29 -16.36 -9.95
C CYS A 25 -17.47 -16.49 -11.22
N LYS A 26 -18.16 -16.53 -12.37
CA LYS A 26 -17.56 -16.39 -13.70
C LYS A 26 -17.84 -14.98 -14.24
N ALA A 27 -16.88 -14.44 -14.99
CA ALA A 27 -17.12 -13.23 -15.75
C ALA A 27 -17.91 -13.54 -17.01
N LYS A 28 -18.92 -12.73 -17.34
CA LYS A 28 -19.66 -12.85 -18.60
C LYS A 28 -18.76 -12.60 -19.80
N GLY A 29 -19.00 -13.29 -20.90
CA GLY A 29 -18.24 -13.13 -22.14
C GLY A 29 -18.28 -11.70 -22.71
N VAL A 30 -19.31 -10.93 -22.41
CA VAL A 30 -19.47 -9.53 -22.82
C VAL A 30 -18.30 -8.63 -22.36
N PHE A 31 -17.66 -8.93 -21.22
CA PHE A 31 -16.51 -8.15 -20.74
C PHE A 31 -15.32 -8.23 -21.70
N ARG A 32 -15.12 -9.36 -22.41
CA ARG A 32 -14.07 -9.47 -23.43
C ARG A 32 -14.32 -8.52 -24.60
N ASN A 33 -15.58 -8.37 -25.00
CA ASN A 33 -15.97 -7.47 -26.09
C ASN A 33 -15.83 -6.00 -25.72
N GLN A 34 -15.94 -5.69 -24.41
CA GLN A 34 -15.80 -4.35 -23.85
C GLN A 34 -14.36 -4.03 -23.41
N ASN A 35 -13.40 -4.94 -23.62
CA ASN A 35 -12.03 -4.84 -23.10
C ASN A 35 -11.95 -4.62 -21.56
N ILE A 36 -12.97 -5.07 -20.82
CA ILE A 36 -12.98 -5.00 -19.37
C ILE A 36 -12.40 -6.30 -18.83
N LYS A 37 -11.26 -6.18 -18.15
CA LYS A 37 -10.66 -7.28 -17.41
C LYS A 37 -10.93 -7.07 -15.92
N PRO A 38 -11.76 -7.91 -15.25
CA PRO A 38 -11.94 -7.82 -13.82
C PRO A 38 -10.61 -8.03 -13.09
N LEU A 39 -10.34 -7.19 -12.09
CA LEU A 39 -9.14 -7.23 -11.26
C LEU A 39 -9.52 -7.56 -9.81
N VAL A 40 -8.57 -8.09 -9.08
CA VAL A 40 -8.66 -8.18 -7.62
C VAL A 40 -8.79 -6.74 -7.07
N GLY A 41 -9.74 -6.53 -6.15
CA GLY A 41 -10.09 -5.20 -5.64
C GLY A 41 -11.28 -4.54 -6.36
N ASP A 42 -11.70 -5.02 -7.53
CA ASP A 42 -12.89 -4.47 -8.17
C ASP A 42 -14.15 -4.66 -7.30
N ASN A 43 -14.94 -3.61 -7.22
CA ASN A 43 -16.30 -3.69 -6.74
C ASN A 43 -17.20 -4.15 -7.91
N VAL A 44 -18.05 -5.15 -7.65
CA VAL A 44 -18.84 -5.79 -8.70
C VAL A 44 -20.29 -6.02 -8.25
N GLU A 45 -21.17 -6.08 -9.24
CA GLU A 45 -22.52 -6.62 -9.07
C GLU A 45 -22.52 -8.09 -9.55
N ILE A 46 -23.11 -8.96 -8.74
CA ILE A 46 -23.24 -10.38 -9.08
C ILE A 46 -24.70 -10.81 -9.15
N ALA A 47 -24.98 -11.72 -10.08
CA ALA A 47 -26.20 -12.53 -10.06
C ALA A 47 -25.90 -13.87 -9.40
N VAL A 48 -26.63 -14.17 -8.33
CA VAL A 48 -26.51 -15.47 -7.66
C VAL A 48 -27.27 -16.51 -8.46
N LEU A 49 -26.60 -17.62 -8.77
CA LEU A 49 -27.17 -18.77 -9.48
C LEU A 49 -27.50 -19.90 -8.52
N ASP A 50 -26.69 -20.05 -7.47
CA ASP A 50 -26.83 -21.09 -6.46
C ASP A 50 -26.42 -20.50 -5.10
N GLU A 51 -27.40 -20.30 -4.23
CA GLU A 51 -27.19 -19.73 -2.93
C GLU A 51 -26.56 -20.72 -1.94
N GLU A 52 -26.90 -22.00 -2.07
CA GLU A 52 -26.40 -23.06 -1.19
C GLU A 52 -24.91 -23.29 -1.44
N HIS A 53 -24.48 -23.34 -2.71
CA HIS A 53 -23.09 -23.54 -3.09
C HIS A 53 -22.34 -22.23 -3.35
N LYS A 54 -22.96 -21.07 -3.07
CA LYS A 54 -22.36 -19.73 -3.25
C LYS A 54 -21.76 -19.53 -4.65
N LYS A 55 -22.56 -19.82 -5.70
CA LYS A 55 -22.14 -19.65 -7.10
C LYS A 55 -22.91 -18.52 -7.77
N GLY A 56 -22.22 -17.81 -8.68
CA GLY A 56 -22.82 -16.70 -9.39
C GLY A 56 -22.09 -16.31 -10.68
N ASN A 57 -22.56 -15.23 -11.27
CA ASN A 57 -21.90 -14.57 -12.39
C ASN A 57 -21.66 -13.09 -12.05
N ILE A 58 -20.54 -12.54 -12.50
CA ILE A 58 -20.30 -11.10 -12.48
C ILE A 58 -21.19 -10.49 -13.57
N GLU A 59 -22.10 -9.61 -13.17
CA GLU A 59 -22.98 -8.87 -14.06
C GLU A 59 -22.34 -7.56 -14.51
N LYS A 60 -21.65 -6.88 -13.59
CA LYS A 60 -21.07 -5.58 -13.82
C LYS A 60 -19.82 -5.38 -12.98
N VAL A 61 -18.79 -4.78 -13.57
CA VAL A 61 -17.66 -4.19 -12.83
C VAL A 61 -17.99 -2.72 -12.63
N LEU A 62 -17.98 -2.26 -11.38
CA LEU A 62 -18.26 -0.87 -11.03
C LEU A 62 -17.05 0.01 -11.37
N PRO A 63 -17.24 1.33 -11.54
CA PRO A 63 -16.13 2.24 -11.80
C PRO A 63 -15.02 2.10 -10.74
N ARG A 64 -13.78 2.12 -11.20
CA ARG A 64 -12.60 2.09 -10.34
C ARG A 64 -12.26 3.50 -9.88
N GLU A 65 -11.88 3.64 -8.61
CA GLU A 65 -11.28 4.87 -8.08
C GLU A 65 -9.80 4.96 -8.47
N ASN A 66 -9.11 3.82 -8.44
CA ASN A 66 -7.72 3.70 -8.89
C ASN A 66 -7.44 2.27 -9.40
N GLU A 67 -6.35 2.16 -10.14
CA GLU A 67 -5.81 0.88 -10.61
C GLU A 67 -4.29 0.91 -10.50
N LEU A 68 -3.71 0.00 -9.74
CA LEU A 68 -2.27 -0.15 -9.65
C LEU A 68 -1.75 -1.04 -10.76
N ILE A 69 -0.59 -0.69 -11.30
CA ILE A 69 0.03 -1.43 -12.42
C ILE A 69 0.74 -2.70 -11.90
N ARG A 70 1.39 -2.61 -10.77
CA ARG A 70 2.16 -3.71 -10.15
C ARG A 70 2.06 -3.66 -8.63
N PRO A 71 1.34 -4.61 -8.03
CA PRO A 71 0.51 -5.62 -8.66
C PRO A 71 -0.72 -5.01 -9.37
N ALA A 72 -1.29 -5.71 -10.38
CA ALA A 72 -2.50 -5.28 -11.06
C ALA A 72 -3.70 -5.51 -10.14
N VAL A 73 -4.12 -4.47 -9.45
CA VAL A 73 -5.23 -4.45 -8.48
C VAL A 73 -5.97 -3.13 -8.55
N ALA A 74 -7.21 -3.11 -8.14
CA ALA A 74 -8.07 -1.93 -8.19
C ALA A 74 -8.56 -1.51 -6.80
N ASN A 75 -8.97 -0.24 -6.69
CA ASN A 75 -9.66 0.32 -5.52
C ASN A 75 -8.88 0.12 -4.21
N ILE A 76 -7.61 0.53 -4.21
CA ILE A 76 -6.78 0.57 -3.02
C ILE A 76 -6.95 1.94 -2.34
N ASP A 77 -7.53 1.94 -1.14
CA ASP A 77 -7.80 3.16 -0.37
C ASP A 77 -6.58 3.66 0.41
N LEU A 78 -5.65 2.74 0.74
CA LEU A 78 -4.50 3.03 1.59
C LEU A 78 -3.34 2.08 1.32
N ALA A 79 -2.13 2.59 1.21
CA ALA A 79 -0.91 1.83 1.30
C ALA A 79 -0.37 1.87 2.74
N LEU A 80 -0.36 0.74 3.42
CA LEU A 80 0.23 0.58 4.74
C LEU A 80 1.67 0.10 4.59
N ILE A 81 2.62 1.02 4.75
CA ILE A 81 4.05 0.72 4.61
C ILE A 81 4.62 0.35 5.97
N ILE A 82 4.98 -0.94 6.14
CA ILE A 82 5.41 -1.48 7.42
C ILE A 82 6.93 -1.66 7.44
N PHE A 83 7.56 -1.03 8.43
CA PHE A 83 8.97 -1.22 8.78
C PHE A 83 9.10 -1.70 10.23
N ALA A 84 10.17 -2.40 10.55
CA ALA A 84 10.48 -2.69 11.95
C ALA A 84 11.21 -1.48 12.55
N ALA A 85 10.88 -1.10 13.78
CA ALA A 85 11.65 -0.10 14.52
C ALA A 85 13.07 -0.60 14.82
N ALA A 86 13.20 -1.93 15.03
CA ALA A 86 14.49 -2.63 15.12
C ALA A 86 14.34 -4.10 14.66
N LYS A 87 15.45 -4.73 14.30
CA LYS A 87 15.56 -6.16 13.92
C LYS A 87 14.55 -6.61 12.84
N PRO A 88 14.74 -6.20 11.56
CA PRO A 88 15.91 -5.47 11.04
C PRO A 88 15.87 -3.97 11.34
N GLN A 89 17.01 -3.32 11.32
CA GLN A 89 17.09 -1.85 11.40
C GLN A 89 16.34 -1.25 10.21
N PRO A 90 15.59 -0.15 10.42
CA PRO A 90 14.84 0.49 9.34
C PRO A 90 15.79 1.06 8.28
N ASN A 91 15.56 0.66 7.05
CA ASN A 91 16.22 1.26 5.89
C ASN A 91 15.34 2.41 5.37
N PHE A 92 15.65 3.63 5.79
CA PHE A 92 14.86 4.82 5.44
C PHE A 92 14.94 5.16 3.94
N ASN A 93 16.05 4.84 3.25
CA ASN A 93 16.10 5.00 1.80
C ASN A 93 15.08 4.08 1.10
N LEU A 94 14.97 2.85 1.56
CA LEU A 94 13.97 1.92 1.05
C LEU A 94 12.54 2.39 1.38
N LEU A 95 12.30 2.93 2.58
CA LEU A 95 11.01 3.49 2.96
C LEU A 95 10.64 4.67 2.04
N ASP A 96 11.57 5.58 1.80
CA ASP A 96 11.34 6.73 0.92
C ASP A 96 11.00 6.31 -0.51
N ARG A 97 11.60 5.25 -1.02
CA ARG A 97 11.25 4.68 -2.33
C ARG A 97 9.81 4.15 -2.37
N PHE A 98 9.34 3.49 -1.29
CA PHE A 98 7.93 3.11 -1.19
C PHE A 98 7.01 4.32 -1.21
N LEU A 99 7.36 5.38 -0.47
CA LEU A 99 6.59 6.61 -0.42
C LEU A 99 6.49 7.27 -1.80
N VAL A 100 7.63 7.44 -2.49
CA VAL A 100 7.69 7.98 -3.86
C VAL A 100 6.85 7.16 -4.83
N MET A 101 6.89 5.82 -4.73
CA MET A 101 6.08 4.95 -5.59
C MET A 101 4.58 5.13 -5.32
N MET A 102 4.16 5.34 -4.09
CA MET A 102 2.75 5.56 -3.75
C MET A 102 2.29 6.96 -4.16
N GLU A 103 3.10 7.99 -3.98
CA GLU A 103 2.82 9.33 -4.50
C GLU A 103 2.66 9.32 -6.04
N TYR A 104 3.55 8.61 -6.74
CA TYR A 104 3.43 8.42 -8.19
C TYR A 104 2.10 7.78 -8.61
N GLN A 105 1.59 6.82 -7.84
CA GLN A 105 0.34 6.13 -8.10
C GLN A 105 -0.89 6.82 -7.48
N ASN A 106 -0.71 7.98 -6.83
CA ASN A 106 -1.76 8.72 -6.11
C ASN A 106 -2.50 7.87 -5.07
N VAL A 107 -1.79 6.99 -4.37
CA VAL A 107 -2.35 6.17 -3.29
C VAL A 107 -2.02 6.79 -1.93
N PRO A 108 -3.01 7.08 -1.09
CA PRO A 108 -2.78 7.54 0.27
C PRO A 108 -1.90 6.58 1.06
N VAL A 109 -1.00 7.13 1.89
CA VAL A 109 -0.01 6.34 2.64
C VAL A 109 -0.18 6.48 4.14
N ALA A 110 0.01 5.38 4.87
CA ALA A 110 0.34 5.38 6.29
C ALA A 110 1.64 4.61 6.52
N ILE A 111 2.51 5.15 7.35
CA ILE A 111 3.75 4.50 7.78
C ILE A 111 3.47 3.76 9.09
N CYS A 112 3.88 2.51 9.20
CA CYS A 112 3.73 1.72 10.41
C CYS A 112 5.09 1.17 10.86
N PHE A 113 5.60 1.66 11.98
CA PHE A 113 6.77 1.08 12.64
C PHE A 113 6.33 -0.01 13.61
N ASN A 114 6.60 -1.26 13.24
CA ASN A 114 6.32 -2.44 14.06
C ASN A 114 7.53 -2.79 14.93
N LYS A 115 7.32 -3.65 15.93
CA LYS A 115 8.33 -4.10 16.92
C LYS A 115 8.83 -2.97 17.80
N THR A 116 7.93 -2.08 18.20
CA THR A 116 8.25 -0.96 19.10
C THR A 116 8.68 -1.41 20.49
N ASP A 117 8.43 -2.68 20.84
CA ASP A 117 8.94 -3.36 22.04
C ASP A 117 10.48 -3.51 22.07
N LEU A 118 11.17 -3.20 20.98
CA LEU A 118 12.62 -3.36 20.84
C LEU A 118 13.40 -2.04 20.88
N VAL A 119 12.73 -0.90 21.03
CA VAL A 119 13.32 0.44 20.98
C VAL A 119 12.76 1.33 22.08
N THR A 120 13.44 2.45 22.37
CA THR A 120 12.97 3.44 23.34
C THR A 120 11.97 4.43 22.72
N GLU A 121 11.29 5.21 23.55
CA GLU A 121 10.39 6.26 23.08
C GLU A 121 11.15 7.38 22.34
N GLU A 122 12.38 7.71 22.78
CA GLU A 122 13.23 8.69 22.12
C GLU A 122 13.59 8.26 20.68
N GLU A 123 13.90 6.98 20.47
CA GLU A 123 14.16 6.44 19.13
C GLU A 123 12.90 6.51 18.25
N LEU A 124 11.70 6.26 18.80
CA LEU A 124 10.44 6.39 18.06
C LEU A 124 10.15 7.85 17.71
N HIS A 125 10.42 8.79 18.60
CA HIS A 125 10.29 10.23 18.31
C HIS A 125 11.21 10.65 17.17
N ALA A 126 12.47 10.18 17.14
CA ALA A 126 13.38 10.45 16.04
C ALA A 126 12.84 9.97 14.68
N PHE A 127 12.13 8.81 14.63
CA PHE A 127 11.47 8.36 13.42
C PHE A 127 10.28 9.25 13.03
N ALA A 128 9.52 9.73 14.02
CA ALA A 128 8.41 10.68 13.78
C ALA A 128 8.91 11.96 13.13
N ASP A 129 10.00 12.52 13.65
CA ASP A 129 10.58 13.79 13.19
C ASP A 129 11.02 13.73 11.72
N ILE A 130 11.51 12.56 11.25
CA ILE A 130 11.91 12.39 9.86
C ILE A 130 10.73 12.62 8.90
N TYR A 131 9.52 12.17 9.27
CA TYR A 131 8.34 12.20 8.40
C TYR A 131 7.30 13.24 8.78
N ALA A 132 7.53 14.03 9.83
CA ALA A 132 6.57 15.02 10.35
C ALA A 132 6.14 16.03 9.26
N ALA A 133 7.10 16.55 8.48
CA ALA A 133 6.86 17.54 7.43
C ALA A 133 6.16 16.96 6.20
N CYS A 134 6.13 15.63 6.04
CA CYS A 134 5.57 14.95 4.86
C CYS A 134 4.05 14.81 4.93
N GLY A 135 3.45 15.00 6.11
CA GLY A 135 2.01 14.85 6.32
C GLY A 135 1.50 13.39 6.33
N TYR A 136 2.39 12.39 6.29
CA TYR A 136 2.01 10.99 6.38
C TYR A 136 1.58 10.62 7.80
N ARG A 137 0.49 9.88 7.91
CA ARG A 137 0.10 9.29 9.19
C ARG A 137 1.10 8.22 9.59
N THR A 138 1.74 8.37 10.74
CA THR A 138 2.70 7.42 11.29
C THR A 138 2.10 6.70 12.49
N LEU A 139 2.23 5.39 12.53
CA LEU A 139 1.75 4.50 13.59
C LEU A 139 2.92 3.71 14.18
N TYR A 140 2.85 3.48 15.48
CA TYR A 140 3.83 2.73 16.24
C TYR A 140 3.14 1.53 16.88
N VAL A 141 3.58 0.31 16.49
CA VAL A 141 2.88 -0.93 16.82
C VAL A 141 3.85 -1.98 17.33
N SER A 142 3.45 -2.76 18.31
CA SER A 142 4.07 -4.04 18.63
C SER A 142 3.05 -5.16 18.40
N ALA A 143 3.20 -5.91 17.31
CA ALA A 143 2.36 -7.07 17.05
C ALA A 143 2.55 -8.17 18.10
N LYS A 144 3.70 -8.19 18.79
CA LYS A 144 4.03 -9.13 19.86
C LYS A 144 3.29 -8.79 21.14
N GLU A 145 3.26 -7.52 21.53
CA GLU A 145 2.65 -7.03 22.76
C GLU A 145 1.22 -6.51 22.55
N GLU A 146 0.71 -6.59 21.31
CA GLU A 146 -0.61 -6.08 20.90
C GLU A 146 -0.80 -4.56 21.11
N LYS A 147 0.29 -3.82 21.32
CA LYS A 147 0.29 -2.38 21.54
C LYS A 147 0.08 -1.64 20.21
N GLY A 148 -0.84 -0.67 20.15
CA GLY A 148 -1.12 0.14 18.97
C GLY A 148 -1.92 -0.55 17.87
N VAL A 149 -2.33 -1.82 18.05
CA VAL A 149 -3.10 -2.59 17.06
C VAL A 149 -4.51 -2.01 16.87
N ASP A 150 -5.13 -1.52 17.94
CA ASP A 150 -6.47 -0.90 17.87
C ASP A 150 -6.47 0.38 17.03
N ALA A 151 -5.43 1.22 17.16
CA ALA A 151 -5.27 2.42 16.34
C ALA A 151 -5.07 2.07 14.85
N LEU A 152 -4.39 0.96 14.56
CA LEU A 152 -4.24 0.46 13.21
C LEU A 152 -5.57 -0.07 12.66
N LEU A 153 -6.33 -0.84 13.45
CA LEU A 153 -7.67 -1.32 13.07
C LEU A 153 -8.62 -0.15 12.73
N GLU A 154 -8.64 0.89 13.56
CA GLU A 154 -9.48 2.05 13.31
C GLU A 154 -9.06 2.81 12.04
N LEU A 155 -7.74 2.91 11.75
CA LEU A 155 -7.27 3.48 10.49
C LEU A 155 -7.72 2.70 9.26
N LEU A 156 -7.78 1.36 9.36
CA LEU A 156 -8.11 0.45 8.27
C LEU A 156 -9.61 0.28 8.04
N LYS A 157 -10.44 0.64 9.01
CA LYS A 157 -11.88 0.42 9.00
C LYS A 157 -12.56 0.97 7.74
N GLY A 158 -13.30 0.10 7.05
CA GLY A 158 -13.99 0.40 5.80
C GLY A 158 -13.08 0.62 4.59
N LYS A 159 -11.80 0.23 4.67
CA LYS A 159 -10.81 0.46 3.61
C LYS A 159 -10.25 -0.85 3.06
N THR A 160 -9.79 -0.79 1.83
CA THR A 160 -8.94 -1.80 1.21
C THR A 160 -7.49 -1.31 1.30
N ALA A 161 -6.71 -1.89 2.20
CA ALA A 161 -5.33 -1.50 2.42
C ALA A 161 -4.34 -2.47 1.77
N ALA A 162 -3.42 -1.93 0.96
CA ALA A 162 -2.26 -2.67 0.47
C ALA A 162 -1.13 -2.63 1.50
N VAL A 163 -0.64 -3.81 1.93
CA VAL A 163 0.45 -3.90 2.90
C VAL A 163 1.76 -4.10 2.17
N ALA A 164 2.74 -3.21 2.40
CA ALA A 164 4.06 -3.28 1.82
C ALA A 164 5.17 -3.12 2.88
N GLY A 165 6.39 -3.48 2.52
CA GLY A 165 7.56 -3.36 3.37
C GLY A 165 8.53 -4.53 3.23
N PRO A 166 9.76 -4.43 3.74
CA PRO A 166 10.79 -5.44 3.58
C PRO A 166 10.48 -6.77 4.31
N SER A 167 11.27 -7.79 4.04
CA SER A 167 11.15 -9.07 4.75
C SER A 167 11.55 -8.92 6.21
N GLY A 168 10.92 -9.69 7.10
CA GLY A 168 11.29 -9.74 8.51
C GLY A 168 10.75 -8.62 9.40
N VAL A 169 10.03 -7.63 8.86
CA VAL A 169 9.45 -6.53 9.66
C VAL A 169 8.20 -6.92 10.45
N GLY A 170 7.68 -8.14 10.24
CA GLY A 170 6.52 -8.65 10.97
C GLY A 170 5.18 -8.39 10.28
N LYS A 171 5.14 -8.14 8.96
CA LYS A 171 3.88 -7.97 8.19
C LYS A 171 2.87 -9.09 8.45
N SER A 172 3.31 -10.34 8.28
CA SER A 172 2.44 -11.50 8.49
C SER A 172 1.94 -11.64 9.92
N SER A 173 2.79 -11.33 10.91
CA SER A 173 2.37 -11.32 12.31
C SER A 173 1.31 -10.27 12.58
N LEU A 174 1.49 -9.08 12.00
CA LEU A 174 0.54 -7.99 12.15
C LEU A 174 -0.79 -8.31 11.45
N VAL A 175 -0.74 -8.78 10.21
CA VAL A 175 -1.95 -9.21 9.47
C VAL A 175 -2.71 -10.31 10.22
N ASN A 176 -2.01 -11.28 10.82
CA ASN A 176 -2.65 -12.31 11.63
C ASN A 176 -3.33 -11.75 12.90
N ARG A 177 -2.77 -10.69 13.50
CA ARG A 177 -3.40 -10.00 14.65
C ARG A 177 -4.65 -9.22 14.26
N LEU A 178 -4.71 -8.73 13.03
CA LEU A 178 -5.87 -8.00 12.51
C LEU A 178 -7.02 -8.94 12.10
N GLN A 179 -6.79 -10.26 12.01
CA GLN A 179 -7.77 -11.26 11.58
C GLN A 179 -8.60 -11.98 12.68
N PRO A 180 -8.50 -11.73 13.98
CA PRO A 180 -9.14 -12.59 15.00
C PRO A 180 -10.65 -12.76 14.86
N ASN A 181 -11.33 -11.86 14.12
CA ASN A 181 -12.79 -11.88 13.97
C ASN A 181 -13.31 -12.72 12.78
N ILE A 182 -12.45 -13.17 11.86
CA ILE A 182 -12.89 -13.92 10.67
C ILE A 182 -13.06 -15.41 10.96
N THR A 183 -12.30 -15.96 11.90
CA THR A 183 -12.38 -17.37 12.30
C THR A 183 -13.71 -17.75 12.98
N MET A 184 -14.48 -16.78 13.47
CA MET A 184 -15.74 -17.05 14.16
C MET A 184 -16.98 -17.09 13.26
N GLN A 185 -16.93 -16.53 12.04
CA GLN A 185 -18.10 -16.47 11.16
C GLN A 185 -18.05 -17.39 9.90
N THR A 186 -16.92 -17.97 9.58
CA THR A 186 -16.77 -18.82 8.40
C THR A 186 -16.15 -20.17 8.75
N GLY A 187 -16.97 -21.05 9.32
CA GLY A 187 -16.55 -22.33 9.94
C GLY A 187 -15.89 -23.37 9.01
N GLU A 188 -15.72 -23.18 7.72
CA GLU A 188 -15.10 -24.19 6.83
C GLU A 188 -14.13 -23.65 5.76
N VAL A 189 -14.18 -22.39 5.39
CA VAL A 189 -13.34 -21.85 4.30
C VAL A 189 -11.95 -21.45 4.78
N SER A 190 -11.79 -21.10 6.06
CA SER A 190 -10.51 -20.62 6.62
C SER A 190 -9.42 -21.69 6.79
N ARG A 191 -9.79 -22.99 6.80
CA ARG A 191 -8.82 -24.10 6.90
C ARG A 191 -8.07 -24.43 5.60
N LYS A 192 -8.50 -23.90 4.45
CA LYS A 192 -7.84 -24.11 3.14
C LYS A 192 -6.91 -22.99 2.69
N ILE A 193 -6.82 -21.89 3.45
CA ILE A 193 -5.81 -20.86 3.21
C ILE A 193 -4.55 -21.19 4.03
N GLU A 194 -4.11 -22.44 3.95
CA GLU A 194 -2.74 -22.76 4.33
C GLU A 194 -1.81 -22.07 3.35
N ARG A 195 -0.99 -21.14 3.87
CA ARG A 195 0.15 -20.58 3.14
C ARG A 195 0.99 -21.72 2.59
N GLY A 196 0.72 -22.12 1.37
CA GLY A 196 1.63 -22.95 0.60
C GLY A 196 2.95 -22.18 0.48
N ARG A 197 4.00 -22.69 1.10
CA ARG A 197 5.38 -22.28 0.83
C ARG A 197 5.59 -22.33 -0.67
N HIS A 198 5.98 -21.16 -1.26
CA HIS A 198 6.39 -21.02 -2.66
C HIS A 198 5.30 -21.19 -3.72
N THR A 199 4.71 -20.07 -4.15
CA THR A 199 4.40 -19.65 -5.54
C THR A 199 3.34 -18.56 -5.53
N THR A 200 3.65 -17.35 -5.13
CA THR A 200 2.71 -16.24 -5.13
C THR A 200 2.94 -15.32 -6.33
N ARG A 201 2.31 -15.65 -7.45
CA ARG A 201 2.12 -14.72 -8.59
C ARG A 201 0.72 -14.09 -8.63
N HIS A 202 -0.13 -14.36 -7.63
CA HIS A 202 -1.51 -13.86 -7.61
C HIS A 202 -1.73 -12.95 -6.40
N SER A 203 -2.24 -11.76 -6.66
CA SER A 203 -2.71 -10.86 -5.60
C SER A 203 -3.96 -11.47 -4.96
N GLU A 204 -4.06 -11.43 -3.65
CA GLU A 204 -5.22 -11.88 -2.89
C GLU A 204 -5.55 -10.83 -1.82
N ILE A 205 -6.83 -10.53 -1.68
CA ILE A 205 -7.35 -9.62 -0.67
C ILE A 205 -8.00 -10.44 0.44
N ILE A 206 -7.68 -10.12 1.67
CA ILE A 206 -8.17 -10.80 2.87
C ILE A 206 -9.19 -9.88 3.55
N PRO A 207 -10.46 -10.28 3.69
CA PRO A 207 -11.41 -9.54 4.51
C PRO A 207 -10.98 -9.64 5.99
N ILE A 208 -11.04 -8.52 6.73
CA ILE A 208 -10.72 -8.49 8.17
C ILE A 208 -11.91 -8.07 9.04
N GLY A 209 -13.06 -7.78 8.42
CA GLY A 209 -14.31 -7.49 9.07
C GLY A 209 -15.13 -6.47 8.31
N GLY A 210 -16.43 -6.75 8.09
CA GLY A 210 -17.31 -5.89 7.29
C GLY A 210 -16.71 -5.62 5.90
N ASP A 211 -16.59 -4.34 5.57
CA ASP A 211 -16.01 -3.85 4.30
C ASP A 211 -14.52 -3.46 4.45
N THR A 212 -13.81 -4.05 5.40
CA THR A 212 -12.40 -3.80 5.64
C THR A 212 -11.56 -4.94 5.08
N TYR A 213 -10.56 -4.59 4.29
CA TYR A 213 -9.75 -5.57 3.55
C TYR A 213 -8.26 -5.26 3.64
N ILE A 214 -7.46 -6.32 3.68
CA ILE A 214 -6.00 -6.22 3.56
C ILE A 214 -5.55 -7.03 2.35
N MET A 215 -4.68 -6.43 1.56
CA MET A 215 -3.96 -7.09 0.48
C MET A 215 -2.51 -7.29 0.92
N ASP A 216 -2.10 -8.56 1.09
CA ASP A 216 -0.67 -8.88 1.23
C ASP A 216 -0.05 -8.90 -0.16
N THR A 217 0.80 -7.92 -0.44
CA THR A 217 1.40 -7.77 -1.76
C THR A 217 2.80 -8.37 -1.81
N PRO A 218 2.94 -9.62 -2.29
CA PRO A 218 4.23 -10.07 -2.76
C PRO A 218 4.52 -9.35 -4.09
N GLY A 219 5.46 -8.44 -4.12
CA GLY A 219 5.85 -7.82 -5.39
C GLY A 219 6.19 -6.34 -5.39
N PHE A 220 6.02 -5.61 -4.29
CA PHE A 220 6.62 -4.29 -4.15
C PHE A 220 8.16 -4.33 -3.97
N SER A 221 8.81 -5.42 -4.39
CA SER A 221 10.27 -5.59 -4.25
C SER A 221 11.07 -4.85 -5.34
N THR A 222 10.45 -4.51 -6.46
CA THR A 222 11.06 -3.71 -7.52
C THR A 222 10.52 -2.28 -7.44
N LEU A 223 11.25 -1.44 -6.77
CA LEU A 223 10.96 -0.01 -6.55
C LEU A 223 11.41 0.84 -7.76
N TYR A 224 11.20 0.33 -8.95
CA TYR A 224 11.39 1.07 -10.18
C TYR A 224 10.07 1.77 -10.53
N ILE A 225 10.13 3.09 -10.70
CA ILE A 225 8.99 3.91 -11.12
C ILE A 225 9.10 4.04 -12.65
N PRO A 226 8.31 3.27 -13.41
CA PRO A 226 8.40 3.30 -14.87
C PRO A 226 8.01 4.67 -15.40
N GLY A 227 8.82 5.23 -16.32
CA GLY A 227 8.48 6.46 -17.03
C GLY A 227 8.61 7.75 -16.21
N THR A 228 9.17 7.70 -15.00
CA THR A 228 9.46 8.91 -14.21
C THR A 228 10.81 9.48 -14.63
N GLU A 229 10.82 10.74 -14.99
CA GLU A 229 12.04 11.50 -15.23
C GLU A 229 12.57 12.04 -13.90
N LYS A 230 13.88 12.32 -13.86
CA LYS A 230 14.49 12.89 -12.65
C LYS A 230 13.88 14.25 -12.26
N GLU A 231 13.38 15.00 -13.25
CA GLU A 231 12.73 16.30 -13.09
C GLU A 231 11.36 16.17 -12.37
N ASP A 232 10.69 15.02 -12.50
CA ASP A 232 9.39 14.77 -11.87
C ASP A 232 9.53 14.34 -10.41
N LEU A 233 10.70 13.82 -10.01
CA LEU A 233 10.93 13.22 -8.69
C LEU A 233 10.56 14.14 -7.54
N LYS A 234 10.86 15.43 -7.64
CA LYS A 234 10.53 16.43 -6.60
C LYS A 234 9.04 16.50 -6.28
N GLY A 235 8.17 16.26 -7.26
CA GLY A 235 6.72 16.23 -7.09
C GLY A 235 6.23 15.14 -6.14
N PHE A 236 7.05 14.09 -5.92
CA PHE A 236 6.75 12.97 -5.03
C PHE A 236 7.32 13.14 -3.62
N TYR A 237 7.81 14.34 -3.29
CA TYR A 237 8.24 14.74 -1.95
C TYR A 237 7.31 15.84 -1.42
N PRO A 238 6.21 15.49 -0.71
CA PRO A 238 5.17 16.44 -0.30
C PRO A 238 5.72 17.63 0.50
N GLU A 239 6.74 17.40 1.30
CA GLU A 239 7.40 18.41 2.12
C GLU A 239 8.09 19.52 1.29
N PHE A 240 8.40 19.28 0.03
CA PHE A 240 9.01 20.29 -0.86
C PHE A 240 7.99 21.31 -1.34
N ARG A 241 6.70 20.93 -1.46
CA ARG A 241 5.63 21.76 -2.04
C ARG A 241 5.51 23.13 -1.36
N LYS A 242 5.73 23.20 -0.04
CA LYS A 242 5.71 24.45 0.73
C LYS A 242 6.85 25.40 0.35
N TRP A 243 8.00 24.85 -0.06
CA TRP A 243 9.25 25.55 -0.26
C TRP A 243 9.56 25.86 -1.73
N GLU A 244 9.00 25.09 -2.67
CA GLU A 244 9.20 25.31 -4.11
C GLU A 244 8.87 26.73 -4.59
N PRO A 245 7.82 27.44 -4.10
CA PRO A 245 7.55 28.82 -4.49
C PRO A 245 8.65 29.82 -4.16
N TYR A 246 9.55 29.51 -3.27
CA TYR A 246 10.69 30.35 -2.87
C TYR A 246 11.95 30.07 -3.71
N CYS A 247 11.91 29.12 -4.65
CA CYS A 247 13.02 28.89 -5.55
C CYS A 247 13.13 30.03 -6.59
N ARG A 248 14.34 30.50 -6.82
CA ARG A 248 14.60 31.54 -7.85
C ARG A 248 14.30 31.03 -9.26
N PHE A 249 14.53 29.76 -9.54
CA PHE A 249 14.41 29.20 -10.89
C PHE A 249 13.16 28.34 -11.02
N GLN A 250 12.41 28.58 -12.10
CA GLN A 250 11.37 27.64 -12.52
C GLN A 250 12.01 26.30 -12.90
N GLY A 251 11.42 25.19 -12.44
CA GLY A 251 11.97 23.85 -12.72
C GLY A 251 13.20 23.50 -11.89
N CYS A 252 13.46 24.22 -10.78
CA CYS A 252 14.52 23.88 -9.84
C CYS A 252 14.41 22.41 -9.40
N ASN A 253 15.52 21.67 -9.49
CA ASN A 253 15.59 20.28 -9.04
C ASN A 253 16.08 20.15 -7.59
N HIS A 254 16.34 21.29 -6.93
CA HIS A 254 16.75 21.38 -5.52
C HIS A 254 18.08 20.66 -5.19
N ILE A 255 18.96 20.48 -6.17
CA ILE A 255 20.26 19.79 -6.02
C ILE A 255 21.40 20.78 -5.81
N SER A 256 21.66 21.63 -6.81
CA SER A 256 22.80 22.54 -6.82
C SER A 256 22.44 24.00 -7.18
N GLU A 257 21.17 24.25 -7.49
CA GLU A 257 20.70 25.56 -7.92
C GLU A 257 20.86 26.58 -6.78
N PRO A 258 21.39 27.79 -7.07
CA PRO A 258 21.48 28.85 -6.07
C PRO A 258 20.08 29.38 -5.74
N ASP A 259 19.93 29.95 -4.53
CA ASP A 259 18.69 30.54 -4.05
C ASP A 259 17.50 29.56 -4.13
N CYS A 260 17.71 28.33 -3.66
CA CYS A 260 16.73 27.26 -3.66
C CYS A 260 15.90 27.26 -2.36
N GLY A 261 14.58 27.45 -2.47
CA GLY A 261 13.67 27.44 -1.30
C GLY A 261 13.69 26.11 -0.55
N VAL A 262 13.74 24.95 -1.24
CA VAL A 262 13.81 23.65 -0.55
C VAL A 262 15.10 23.52 0.27
N ARG A 263 16.23 24.03 -0.21
CA ARG A 263 17.48 24.04 0.57
C ARG A 263 17.40 25.02 1.74
N GLN A 264 16.72 26.13 1.58
CA GLN A 264 16.42 27.01 2.72
C GLN A 264 15.59 26.27 3.77
N GLY A 265 14.52 25.55 3.36
CA GLY A 265 13.71 24.75 4.30
C GLY A 265 14.50 23.64 5.00
N LEU A 266 15.54 23.10 4.36
CA LEU A 266 16.48 22.17 4.96
C LEU A 266 17.36 22.88 6.02
N GLU A 267 17.90 24.05 5.70
CA GLU A 267 18.75 24.86 6.61
C GLU A 267 17.95 25.31 7.86
N GLU A 268 16.67 25.59 7.70
CA GLU A 268 15.74 25.94 8.79
C GLU A 268 15.25 24.72 9.60
N GLY A 269 15.65 23.50 9.22
CA GLY A 269 15.23 22.27 9.89
C GLY A 269 13.77 21.86 9.64
N SER A 270 13.09 22.51 8.69
CA SER A 270 11.71 22.18 8.30
C SER A 270 11.60 20.97 7.37
N ILE A 271 12.71 20.59 6.75
CA ILE A 271 12.85 19.41 5.90
C ILE A 271 13.90 18.49 6.54
N SER A 272 13.61 17.21 6.68
CA SER A 272 14.54 16.23 7.20
C SER A 272 15.78 16.09 6.30
N LEU A 273 16.97 16.23 6.89
CA LEU A 273 18.24 16.02 6.17
C LEU A 273 18.29 14.60 5.57
N LEU A 274 17.86 13.59 6.32
CA LEU A 274 17.85 12.21 5.84
C LEU A 274 16.97 12.04 4.60
N ARG A 275 15.78 12.62 4.61
CA ARG A 275 14.86 12.61 3.46
C ARG A 275 15.47 13.30 2.23
N TYR A 276 16.08 14.46 2.46
CA TYR A 276 16.73 15.22 1.38
C TYR A 276 17.94 14.47 0.81
N GLU A 277 18.75 13.79 1.63
CA GLU A 277 19.86 12.95 1.14
C GLU A 277 19.34 11.76 0.32
N ASN A 278 18.26 11.11 0.77
CA ASN A 278 17.60 10.03 0.00
C ASN A 278 17.05 10.55 -1.34
N TYR A 279 16.48 11.76 -1.36
CA TYR A 279 16.05 12.44 -2.59
C TYR A 279 17.21 12.58 -3.58
N LYS A 280 18.36 13.11 -3.13
CA LYS A 280 19.54 13.27 -3.97
C LYS A 280 20.05 11.94 -4.53
N LEU A 281 20.10 10.90 -3.71
CA LEU A 281 20.49 9.56 -4.14
C LEU A 281 19.56 9.05 -5.25
N LEU A 282 18.25 9.17 -5.06
CA LEU A 282 17.28 8.71 -6.04
C LEU A 282 17.29 9.56 -7.31
N TYR A 283 17.53 10.88 -7.20
CA TYR A 283 17.71 11.77 -8.34
C TYR A 283 18.91 11.37 -9.21
N GLU A 284 20.07 11.09 -8.60
CA GLU A 284 21.27 10.65 -9.34
C GLU A 284 21.08 9.26 -9.98
N GLU A 285 20.34 8.35 -9.33
CA GLU A 285 19.98 7.07 -9.93
C GLU A 285 19.13 7.25 -11.19
N LEU A 286 18.07 8.09 -11.12
CA LEU A 286 17.22 8.38 -12.29
C LEU A 286 17.98 9.06 -13.41
N LYS A 287 18.91 9.95 -13.08
CA LYS A 287 19.81 10.62 -14.04
C LYS A 287 20.75 9.63 -14.74
N ALA A 288 21.17 8.57 -14.04
CA ALA A 288 22.06 7.55 -14.60
C ALA A 288 21.33 6.54 -15.52
N VAL A 289 19.99 6.46 -15.46
CA VAL A 289 19.20 5.59 -16.33
C VAL A 289 19.32 6.09 -17.78
N ARG A 290 19.98 5.31 -18.64
CA ARG A 290 20.06 5.61 -20.07
C ARG A 290 18.70 5.41 -20.72
N LYS A 291 18.20 6.43 -21.40
CA LYS A 291 17.06 6.30 -22.33
C LYS A 291 17.56 5.55 -23.57
N TYR A 292 17.04 4.36 -23.80
CA TYR A 292 17.19 3.65 -25.06
C TYR A 292 16.00 3.87 -25.96
#